data_3f61bf37ea8af9bd2cea1c4e1209e8bd
#
_entry.id   3f61bf37ea8af9bd2cea1c4e1209e8bd
#
_cell.length_a   1.000
_cell.length_b   1.000
_cell.length_c   1.000
_cell.angle_alpha   90.00
_cell.angle_beta   90.00
_cell.angle_gamma   90.00
#
_symmetry.space_group_name_H-M   'P 1'
#
loop_
_entity.id
_entity.type
_entity.pdbx_description
1 polymer ?
#
loop_
_entity_poly.entity_id
_entity_poly.type
_entity_poly.pdbx_seq_one_letter_code
_entity_poly.pdbx_strand_id
1 'polypeptide(L)'
;MCEVVPDDALSELALNVLEGSLEMGWDEAYGGGILYMMDVLGKPMVDATVTKDGKLWWPVTEALYALTYAYTMTNEEKWLAWLRKVHTYAYTYFADPDGGGEWFGYLNRDGSRLHDVKGGNYKGCFHVPRALILCVQRADKFL
;
A
#
# COMPACT_ATOMS: atom_id res chain seq x y z
N MET A 1 -12.95 11.74 -1.66
CA MET A 1 -14.10 12.35 -0.96
C MET A 1 -13.82 13.82 -0.64
N CYS A 2 -12.72 14.17 -0.01
CA CYS A 2 -12.40 15.57 0.37
C CYS A 2 -12.27 16.55 -0.82
N GLU A 3 -11.99 16.10 -2.03
CA GLU A 3 -12.02 16.95 -3.23
C GLU A 3 -13.44 17.29 -3.72
N VAL A 4 -14.41 16.44 -3.37
CA VAL A 4 -15.81 16.58 -3.79
C VAL A 4 -16.63 17.31 -2.71
N VAL A 5 -16.33 17.02 -1.45
CA VAL A 5 -16.94 17.65 -0.29
C VAL A 5 -15.80 18.08 0.65
N PRO A 6 -15.33 19.34 0.56
CA PRO A 6 -14.31 19.85 1.46
C PRO A 6 -14.79 19.78 2.92
N ASP A 7 -14.08 19.04 3.75
CA ASP A 7 -14.37 18.87 5.17
C ASP A 7 -13.04 18.64 5.90
N ASP A 8 -12.63 19.61 6.67
CA ASP A 8 -11.34 19.58 7.39
C ASP A 8 -11.31 18.48 8.46
N ALA A 9 -12.42 18.26 9.17
CA ALA A 9 -12.49 17.22 10.20
C ALA A 9 -12.42 15.81 9.57
N LEU A 10 -13.05 15.61 8.42
CA LEU A 10 -12.97 14.36 7.67
C LEU A 10 -11.55 14.13 7.13
N SER A 11 -10.90 15.19 6.67
CA SER A 11 -9.52 15.14 6.18
C SER A 11 -8.55 14.77 7.30
N GLU A 12 -8.67 15.39 8.46
CA GLU A 12 -7.87 15.07 9.64
C GLU A 12 -8.10 13.63 10.11
N LEU A 13 -9.35 13.19 10.18
CA LEU A 13 -9.68 11.80 10.51
C LEU A 13 -9.04 10.82 9.53
N ALA A 14 -9.09 11.09 8.23
CA ALA A 14 -8.50 10.22 7.20
C ALA A 14 -6.98 10.12 7.35
N LEU A 15 -6.30 11.22 7.65
CA LEU A 15 -4.85 11.24 7.89
C LEU A 15 -4.48 10.45 9.16
N ASN A 16 -5.25 10.61 10.24
CA ASN A 16 -5.03 9.87 11.48
C ASN A 16 -5.23 8.35 11.27
N VAL A 17 -6.25 7.96 10.52
CA VAL A 17 -6.48 6.54 10.16
C VAL A 17 -5.35 6.01 9.30
N LEU A 18 -4.87 6.78 8.32
CA LEU A 18 -3.75 6.38 7.48
C LEU A 18 -2.48 6.17 8.31
N GLU A 19 -2.13 7.11 9.19
CA GLU A 19 -0.96 7.04 10.06
C GLU A 19 -1.01 5.81 10.97
N GLY A 20 -2.09 5.65 11.72
CA GLY A 20 -2.27 4.50 12.62
C GLY A 20 -2.29 3.16 11.88
N SER A 21 -2.85 3.10 10.66
CA SER A 21 -2.83 1.88 9.84
C SER A 21 -1.43 1.51 9.38
N LEU A 22 -0.61 2.49 9.02
CA LEU A 22 0.79 2.26 8.62
C LEU A 22 1.65 1.84 9.81
N GLU A 23 1.53 2.53 10.94
CA GLU A 23 2.28 2.21 12.16
C GLU A 23 1.96 0.80 12.67
N MET A 24 0.69 0.42 12.65
CA MET A 24 0.26 -0.92 13.06
C MET A 24 0.62 -1.99 12.02
N GLY A 25 0.42 -1.69 10.73
CA GLY A 25 0.52 -2.66 9.64
C GLY A 25 1.93 -2.89 9.10
N TRP A 26 2.87 -1.99 9.35
CA TRP A 26 4.22 -2.09 8.81
C TRP A 26 5.07 -3.12 9.55
N ASP A 27 5.56 -4.13 8.85
CA ASP A 27 6.31 -5.25 9.44
C ASP A 27 7.81 -4.96 9.55
N GLU A 28 8.19 -4.05 10.44
CA GLU A 28 9.59 -3.64 10.63
C GLU A 28 10.51 -4.85 10.93
N ALA A 29 10.00 -5.85 11.64
CA ALA A 29 10.78 -7.04 12.03
C ALA A 29 11.23 -7.91 10.85
N TYR A 30 10.55 -7.79 9.71
CA TYR A 30 10.84 -8.55 8.49
C TYR A 30 11.13 -7.65 7.29
N GLY A 31 11.80 -6.52 7.53
CA GLY A 31 12.28 -5.64 6.48
C GLY A 31 11.20 -4.77 5.83
N GLY A 32 10.04 -4.67 6.44
CA GLY A 32 8.95 -3.83 5.96
C GLY A 32 7.83 -4.58 5.25
N GLY A 33 7.01 -3.81 4.53
CA GLY A 33 5.78 -4.29 3.91
C GLY A 33 4.59 -4.25 4.85
N ILE A 34 3.38 -4.19 4.27
CA ILE A 34 2.13 -4.11 5.02
C ILE A 34 1.56 -5.51 5.19
N LEU A 35 1.35 -5.93 6.44
CA LEU A 35 0.65 -7.16 6.76
C LEU A 35 -0.81 -7.08 6.32
N TYR A 36 -1.31 -8.15 5.69
CA TYR A 36 -2.64 -8.13 5.09
C TYR A 36 -3.76 -7.97 6.11
N MET A 37 -3.73 -8.74 7.19
CA MET A 37 -4.75 -8.70 8.23
C MET A 37 -4.10 -8.77 9.61
N MET A 38 -4.59 -7.92 10.50
CA MET A 38 -4.22 -7.95 11.91
C MET A 38 -5.45 -7.78 12.79
N ASP A 39 -5.40 -8.33 14.00
CA ASP A 39 -6.38 -8.03 15.03
C ASP A 39 -6.06 -6.67 15.73
N VAL A 40 -6.94 -6.24 16.60
CA VAL A 40 -6.79 -4.98 17.35
C VAL A 40 -5.59 -4.96 18.31
N LEU A 41 -4.95 -6.10 18.54
CA LEU A 41 -3.76 -6.24 19.37
C LEU A 41 -2.48 -6.32 18.52
N GLY A 42 -2.58 -6.10 17.20
CA GLY A 42 -1.45 -6.13 16.28
C GLY A 42 -0.97 -7.55 15.93
N LYS A 43 -1.80 -8.60 16.14
CA LYS A 43 -1.44 -9.97 15.77
C LYS A 43 -1.91 -10.28 14.35
N PRO A 44 -1.02 -10.84 13.48
CA PRO A 44 -1.43 -11.27 12.16
C PRO A 44 -2.56 -12.31 12.22
N MET A 45 -3.56 -12.14 11.37
CA MET A 45 -4.73 -13.01 11.26
C MET A 45 -4.60 -13.95 10.06
N VAL A 46 -5.27 -15.12 10.15
CA VAL A 46 -5.34 -16.07 9.04
C VAL A 46 -6.49 -15.71 8.13
N ASP A 47 -6.21 -15.73 6.83
CA ASP A 47 -7.22 -15.65 5.77
C ASP A 47 -7.11 -16.87 4.85
N ALA A 48 -8.18 -17.19 4.13
CA ALA A 48 -8.23 -18.34 3.22
C ALA A 48 -7.31 -18.21 1.99
N THR A 49 -6.83 -17.00 1.71
CA THR A 49 -6.08 -16.66 0.48
C THR A 49 -4.58 -16.47 0.72
N VAL A 50 -4.18 -16.27 1.96
CA VAL A 50 -2.79 -16.00 2.33
C VAL A 50 -2.41 -16.71 3.62
N THR A 51 -1.11 -16.87 3.82
CA THR A 51 -0.56 -17.28 5.11
C THR A 51 -0.85 -16.23 6.17
N LYS A 52 -0.87 -16.64 7.43
CA LYS A 52 -1.20 -15.84 8.60
C LYS A 52 -0.60 -14.42 8.61
N ASP A 53 0.61 -14.27 8.10
CA ASP A 53 1.40 -13.04 8.08
C ASP A 53 1.85 -12.67 6.67
N GLY A 54 1.10 -13.13 5.66
CA GLY A 54 1.35 -12.81 4.25
C GLY A 54 1.11 -11.33 3.92
N LYS A 55 1.72 -10.90 2.84
CA LYS A 55 1.63 -9.53 2.31
C LYS A 55 1.02 -9.56 0.91
N LEU A 56 0.08 -8.68 0.66
CA LEU A 56 -0.67 -8.61 -0.58
C LEU A 56 -0.38 -7.32 -1.35
N TRP A 57 -0.53 -7.37 -2.66
CA TRP A 57 -0.28 -6.24 -3.57
C TRP A 57 -1.20 -5.04 -3.30
N TRP A 58 -2.49 -5.29 -3.05
CA TRP A 58 -3.48 -4.23 -3.03
C TRP A 58 -3.36 -3.28 -1.80
N PRO A 59 -3.05 -3.71 -0.57
CA PRO A 59 -2.81 -2.77 0.51
C PRO A 59 -1.62 -1.84 0.21
N VAL A 60 -0.60 -2.37 -0.45
CA VAL A 60 0.59 -1.59 -0.82
C VAL A 60 0.27 -0.57 -1.90
N THR A 61 -0.49 -0.94 -2.93
CA THR A 61 -0.90 0.02 -3.98
C THR A 61 -1.82 1.11 -3.45
N GLU A 62 -2.78 0.77 -2.59
CA GLU A 62 -3.65 1.76 -1.96
C GLU A 62 -2.87 2.69 -1.00
N ALA A 63 -1.88 2.14 -0.28
CA ALA A 63 -0.99 2.96 0.56
C ALA A 63 -0.15 3.93 -0.28
N LEU A 64 0.38 3.52 -1.43
CA LEU A 64 1.09 4.42 -2.35
C LEU A 64 0.22 5.61 -2.76
N TYR A 65 -1.03 5.36 -3.16
CA TYR A 65 -1.93 6.43 -3.54
C TYR A 65 -2.33 7.31 -2.35
N ALA A 66 -2.68 6.71 -1.22
CA ALA A 66 -3.07 7.46 -0.02
C ALA A 66 -1.93 8.36 0.48
N LEU A 67 -0.69 7.86 0.48
CA LEU A 67 0.50 8.62 0.88
C LEU A 67 0.85 9.74 -0.11
N THR A 68 0.72 9.48 -1.41
CA THR A 68 0.88 10.53 -2.44
C THR A 68 -0.16 11.63 -2.22
N TYR A 69 -1.41 11.26 -1.93
CA TYR A 69 -2.47 12.22 -1.64
C TYR A 69 -2.20 13.00 -0.35
N ALA A 70 -1.83 12.32 0.75
CA ALA A 70 -1.52 12.95 2.03
C ALA A 70 -0.37 13.95 1.90
N TYR A 71 0.74 13.56 1.26
CA TYR A 71 1.87 14.45 1.03
C TYR A 71 1.50 15.68 0.20
N THR A 72 0.84 15.49 -0.93
CA THR A 72 0.46 16.61 -1.83
C THR A 72 -0.62 17.51 -1.24
N MET A 73 -1.36 17.06 -0.24
CA MET A 73 -2.36 17.85 0.46
C MET A 73 -1.76 18.66 1.61
N THR A 74 -0.82 18.09 2.35
CA THR A 74 -0.29 18.68 3.60
C THR A 74 1.12 19.24 3.46
N ASN A 75 1.90 18.77 2.49
CA ASN A 75 3.33 19.03 2.33
C ASN A 75 4.17 18.64 3.56
N GLU A 76 3.71 17.69 4.37
CA GLU A 76 4.42 17.22 5.55
C GLU A 76 5.42 16.12 5.19
N GLU A 77 6.69 16.28 5.59
CA GLU A 77 7.78 15.33 5.28
C GLU A 77 7.53 13.91 5.81
N LYS A 78 6.74 13.75 6.86
CA LYS A 78 6.38 12.41 7.39
C LYS A 78 5.68 11.53 6.33
N TRP A 79 4.81 12.13 5.51
CA TRP A 79 4.10 11.40 4.46
C TRP A 79 5.03 11.02 3.31
N LEU A 80 5.98 11.89 2.97
CA LEU A 80 6.99 11.59 1.98
C LEU A 80 7.95 10.48 2.46
N ALA A 81 8.32 10.50 3.73
CA ALA A 81 9.13 9.44 4.33
C ALA A 81 8.43 8.07 4.27
N TRP A 82 7.14 8.02 4.62
CA TRP A 82 6.33 6.81 4.46
C TRP A 82 6.17 6.39 2.99
N LEU A 83 5.92 7.35 2.11
CA LEU A 83 5.81 7.07 0.68
C LEU A 83 7.08 6.41 0.13
N ARG A 84 8.25 6.92 0.49
CA ARG A 84 9.55 6.34 0.11
C ARG A 84 9.71 4.90 0.63
N LYS A 85 9.35 4.65 1.89
CA LYS A 85 9.39 3.29 2.48
C LYS A 85 8.50 2.32 1.70
N VAL A 86 7.22 2.67 1.52
CA VAL A 86 6.24 1.83 0.83
C VAL A 86 6.62 1.63 -0.64
N HIS A 87 7.05 2.69 -1.33
CA HIS A 87 7.51 2.63 -2.72
C HIS A 87 8.72 1.69 -2.88
N THR A 88 9.73 1.85 -2.04
CA THR A 88 10.92 0.98 -2.09
C THR A 88 10.53 -0.48 -1.90
N TYR A 89 9.69 -0.78 -0.90
CA TYR A 89 9.22 -2.14 -0.67
C TYR A 89 8.43 -2.69 -1.86
N ALA A 90 7.50 -1.90 -2.39
CA ALA A 90 6.65 -2.28 -3.51
C ALA A 90 7.46 -2.69 -4.75
N TYR A 91 8.41 -1.86 -5.13
CA TYR A 91 9.22 -2.10 -6.33
C TYR A 91 10.32 -3.13 -6.13
N THR A 92 10.71 -3.42 -4.89
CA THR A 92 11.67 -4.49 -4.60
C THR A 92 11.02 -5.87 -4.62
N TYR A 93 9.79 -6.00 -4.12
CA TYR A 93 9.21 -7.32 -3.86
C TYR A 93 8.00 -7.66 -4.74
N PHE A 94 7.16 -6.68 -5.08
CA PHE A 94 5.95 -6.93 -5.89
C PHE A 94 6.15 -6.69 -7.38
N ALA A 95 6.93 -5.68 -7.76
CA ALA A 95 7.16 -5.40 -9.18
C ALA A 95 7.95 -6.54 -9.85
N ASP A 96 7.59 -6.84 -11.11
CA ASP A 96 8.33 -7.82 -11.89
C ASP A 96 9.58 -7.18 -12.53
N PRO A 97 10.79 -7.61 -12.14
CA PRO A 97 12.02 -7.05 -12.70
C PRO A 97 12.22 -7.40 -14.18
N ASP A 98 11.60 -8.47 -14.66
CA ASP A 98 11.72 -8.94 -16.04
C ASP A 98 10.78 -8.23 -17.01
N GLY A 99 10.07 -7.20 -16.53
CA GLY A 99 9.41 -6.23 -17.40
C GLY A 99 8.03 -6.60 -17.90
N GLY A 100 7.34 -7.51 -17.24
CA GLY A 100 5.96 -7.85 -17.60
C GLY A 100 4.90 -6.81 -17.24
N GLY A 101 5.28 -5.70 -16.58
CA GLY A 101 4.40 -4.58 -16.21
C GLY A 101 3.44 -4.86 -15.05
N GLU A 102 2.98 -6.08 -14.88
CA GLU A 102 2.08 -6.46 -13.78
C GLU A 102 2.87 -6.97 -12.58
N TRP A 103 2.39 -6.66 -11.40
CA TRP A 103 2.99 -7.05 -10.14
C TRP A 103 2.61 -8.47 -9.71
N PHE A 104 3.50 -9.13 -8.97
CA PHE A 104 3.14 -10.34 -8.22
C PHE A 104 2.10 -9.97 -7.15
N GLY A 105 1.26 -10.94 -6.78
CA GLY A 105 0.14 -10.63 -5.90
C GLY A 105 0.37 -10.97 -4.43
N TYR A 106 1.19 -11.98 -4.18
CA TYR A 106 1.22 -12.64 -2.87
C TYR A 106 2.64 -12.93 -2.43
N LEU A 107 3.01 -12.40 -1.26
CA LEU A 107 4.31 -12.62 -0.64
C LEU A 107 4.15 -13.32 0.70
N ASN A 108 5.14 -14.12 1.06
CA ASN A 108 5.37 -14.54 2.43
C ASN A 108 5.82 -13.33 3.28
N ARG A 109 5.86 -13.50 4.59
CA ARG A 109 6.24 -12.44 5.50
C ARG A 109 7.63 -11.86 5.24
N ASP A 110 8.58 -12.70 4.86
CA ASP A 110 9.97 -12.32 4.55
C ASP A 110 10.14 -11.60 3.20
N GLY A 111 9.06 -11.40 2.45
CA GLY A 111 9.06 -10.78 1.13
C GLY A 111 9.29 -11.75 -0.03
N SER A 112 9.58 -13.03 0.24
CA SER A 112 9.67 -14.04 -0.82
C SER A 112 8.28 -14.27 -1.46
N ARG A 113 8.26 -14.60 -2.76
CA ARG A 113 7.02 -14.86 -3.47
C ARG A 113 6.33 -16.12 -2.96
N LEU A 114 5.04 -16.05 -2.67
CA LEU A 114 4.24 -17.22 -2.36
C LEU A 114 4.02 -18.10 -3.60
N HIS A 115 3.87 -17.44 -4.76
CA HIS A 115 3.80 -18.06 -6.10
C HIS A 115 4.09 -17.01 -7.19
N ASP A 116 4.40 -17.45 -8.39
CA ASP A 116 4.76 -16.58 -9.51
C ASP A 116 3.55 -16.12 -10.36
N VAL A 117 2.34 -16.37 -9.90
CA VAL A 117 1.12 -15.99 -10.62
C VAL A 117 0.83 -14.52 -10.39
N LYS A 118 0.69 -13.76 -11.48
CA LYS A 118 0.39 -12.32 -11.48
C LYS A 118 -1.10 -11.98 -11.51
N GLY A 119 -1.95 -12.94 -11.80
CA GLY A 119 -3.41 -12.78 -11.84
C GLY A 119 -4.11 -13.99 -11.25
N GLY A 120 -5.39 -13.86 -10.91
CA GLY A 120 -6.17 -14.95 -10.33
C GLY A 120 -7.58 -14.52 -9.97
N ASN A 121 -8.29 -15.38 -9.25
CA ASN A 121 -9.69 -15.12 -8.88
C ASN A 121 -9.89 -13.83 -8.08
N TYR A 122 -8.88 -13.41 -7.32
CA TYR A 122 -8.92 -12.23 -6.45
C TYR A 122 -8.05 -11.07 -6.96
N LYS A 123 -7.08 -11.33 -7.84
CA LYS A 123 -6.18 -10.33 -8.40
C LYS A 123 -6.46 -10.12 -9.89
N GLY A 124 -7.20 -9.07 -10.19
CA GLY A 124 -7.37 -8.54 -11.54
C GLY A 124 -6.55 -7.26 -11.76
N CYS A 125 -6.73 -6.63 -12.92
CA CYS A 125 -6.04 -5.40 -13.33
C CYS A 125 -6.67 -4.14 -12.72
N PHE A 126 -7.08 -4.15 -11.47
CA PHE A 126 -7.75 -3.00 -10.84
C PHE A 126 -6.79 -2.16 -9.97
N HIS A 127 -6.27 -2.75 -8.90
CA HIS A 127 -5.53 -1.98 -7.88
C HIS A 127 -4.22 -1.39 -8.40
N VAL A 128 -3.40 -2.17 -9.12
CA VAL A 128 -2.09 -1.71 -9.61
C VAL A 128 -2.25 -0.55 -10.59
N PRO A 129 -2.93 -0.69 -11.74
CA PRO A 129 -3.01 0.40 -12.72
C PRO A 129 -3.78 1.60 -12.17
N ARG A 130 -4.86 1.38 -11.41
CA ARG A 130 -5.63 2.46 -10.79
C ARG A 130 -4.76 3.31 -9.85
N ALA A 131 -4.07 2.66 -8.91
CA ALA A 131 -3.27 3.38 -7.93
C ALA A 131 -2.12 4.15 -8.60
N LEU A 132 -1.39 3.54 -9.53
CA LEU A 132 -0.28 4.19 -10.22
C LEU A 132 -0.75 5.37 -11.09
N ILE A 133 -1.85 5.24 -11.82
CA ILE A 133 -2.44 6.34 -12.59
C ILE A 133 -2.82 7.50 -11.66
N LEU A 134 -3.48 7.20 -10.54
CA LEU A 134 -3.89 8.23 -9.58
C LEU A 134 -2.70 8.91 -8.89
N CYS A 135 -1.62 8.17 -8.61
CA CYS A 135 -0.38 8.75 -8.10
C CYS A 135 0.22 9.75 -9.08
N VAL A 136 0.33 9.37 -10.37
CA VAL A 136 0.85 10.26 -11.42
C VAL A 136 -0.03 11.50 -11.56
N GLN A 137 -1.33 11.32 -11.72
CA GLN A 137 -2.27 12.44 -11.85
C GLN A 137 -2.25 13.40 -10.66
N ARG A 138 -1.97 12.88 -9.47
CA ARG A 138 -1.87 13.70 -8.26
C ARG A 138 -0.54 14.43 -8.19
N ALA A 139 0.55 13.77 -8.53
CA ALA A 139 1.87 14.38 -8.58
C ALA A 139 1.94 15.51 -9.63
N ASP A 140 1.39 15.30 -10.81
CA ASP A 140 1.35 16.30 -11.89
C ASP A 140 0.58 17.58 -11.49
N LYS A 141 -0.43 17.46 -10.63
CA LYS A 141 -1.16 18.64 -10.11
C LYS A 141 -0.39 19.39 -9.01
N PHE A 142 0.56 18.71 -8.38
CA PHE A 142 1.33 19.27 -7.27
C PHE A 142 2.61 19.99 -7.76
N LEU A 143 3.19 19.54 -8.88
CA LEU A 143 4.37 20.13 -9.54
C LEU A 143 4.00 21.34 -10.38
#